data_b3abdb1594f4281df6ac5b45f5021228
#
_entry.id   b3abdb1594f4281df6ac5b45f5021228
#
_cell.length_a   1.000
_cell.length_b   1.000
_cell.length_c   1.000
_cell.angle_alpha   90.00
_cell.angle_beta   90.00
_cell.angle_gamma   90.00
#
_symmetry.space_group_name_H-M   'P 1'
#
loop_
_entity.id
_entity.type
_entity.pdbx_description
1 polymer ?
#
loop_
_entity_poly.entity_id
_entity_poly.type
_entity_poly.pdbx_seq_one_letter_code
_entity_poly.pdbx_strand_id
1 'polypeptide(L)'
;MLLTKEEWLAPLRKTVSERDACLLDAAYEVLKRNTVHEKSAPWGDVPVISPWSGPCAGIWNWDSAFHAMAVSRYDTALAKSCIDAFINFQLPTGMFPDVIYVDGIICDNYGKPPVLPWATMIVYHRDGDRDFLRRCYDRYARNAAFWEENRRDRGLFFYSAQQHPEAENYLHPRWESGWDNSPRWDEFPIIDLWAIDLNCYMVMFYRAMAEAAEILGEEKGVWLDKAAALAERIEEELFDPA
;
A
#
# COMPACT_ATOMS: atom_id res chain seq x y z
N MET A 1 4.79 17.66 10.07
CA MET A 1 5.26 18.02 11.45
C MET A 1 6.23 16.95 11.90
N LEU A 2 7.37 17.35 12.39
CA LEU A 2 8.38 16.43 12.95
C LEU A 2 8.32 16.55 14.48
N LEU A 3 7.99 15.45 15.16
CA LEU A 3 8.00 15.36 16.61
C LEU A 3 9.23 14.56 17.07
N THR A 4 9.82 14.96 18.16
CA THR A 4 10.81 14.13 18.84
C THR A 4 10.11 12.87 19.40
N LYS A 5 10.89 11.82 19.66
CA LYS A 5 10.40 10.59 20.26
C LYS A 5 9.63 10.86 21.56
N GLU A 6 10.15 11.72 22.44
CA GLU A 6 9.51 12.05 23.70
C GLU A 6 8.22 12.87 23.52
N GLU A 7 8.20 13.83 22.60
CA GLU A 7 6.96 14.59 22.30
C GLU A 7 5.85 13.67 21.77
N TRP A 8 6.20 12.62 21.02
CA TRP A 8 5.24 11.67 20.52
C TRP A 8 4.81 10.63 21.57
N LEU A 9 5.76 10.05 22.31
CA LEU A 9 5.48 8.94 23.24
C LEU A 9 4.94 9.37 24.60
N ALA A 10 5.33 10.53 25.12
CA ALA A 10 4.96 10.96 26.47
C ALA A 10 3.42 11.06 26.68
N PRO A 11 2.62 11.58 25.73
CA PRO A 11 1.16 11.57 25.86
C PRO A 11 0.57 10.16 25.84
N LEU A 12 1.13 9.27 24.99
CA LEU A 12 0.64 7.89 24.82
C LEU A 12 0.88 7.06 26.08
N ARG A 13 2.05 7.21 26.71
CA ARG A 13 2.39 6.51 27.99
C ARG A 13 1.38 6.77 29.12
N LYS A 14 0.61 7.85 29.04
CA LYS A 14 -0.44 8.16 30.01
C LYS A 14 -1.76 7.44 29.77
N THR A 15 -1.95 6.90 28.58
CA THR A 15 -3.22 6.34 28.10
C THR A 15 -3.17 4.85 27.78
N VAL A 16 -1.99 4.28 27.69
CA VAL A 16 -1.77 2.86 27.37
C VAL A 16 -1.12 2.13 28.54
N SER A 17 -1.15 0.79 28.51
CA SER A 17 -0.43 -0.01 29.51
C SER A 17 1.10 0.18 29.38
N GLU A 18 1.85 -0.13 30.45
CA GLU A 18 3.32 -0.12 30.43
C GLU A 18 3.86 -1.04 29.33
N ARG A 19 3.27 -2.21 29.13
CA ARG A 19 3.62 -3.13 28.06
C ARG A 19 3.46 -2.48 26.66
N ASP A 20 2.34 -1.83 26.44
CA ASP A 20 2.05 -1.18 25.14
C ASP A 20 2.98 0.01 24.91
N ALA A 21 3.32 0.76 25.98
CA ALA A 21 4.30 1.83 25.90
C ALA A 21 5.68 1.32 25.50
N CYS A 22 6.12 0.16 26.05
CA CYS A 22 7.36 -0.49 25.63
C CYS A 22 7.32 -0.96 24.17
N LEU A 23 6.18 -1.50 23.70
CA LEU A 23 6.01 -1.91 22.31
C LEU A 23 6.06 -0.72 21.35
N LEU A 24 5.41 0.40 21.69
CA LEU A 24 5.47 1.63 20.89
C LEU A 24 6.90 2.19 20.81
N ASP A 25 7.64 2.16 21.91
CA ASP A 25 9.03 2.57 21.95
C ASP A 25 9.91 1.68 21.05
N ALA A 26 9.75 0.38 21.15
CA ALA A 26 10.46 -0.58 20.30
C ALA A 26 10.12 -0.42 18.82
N ALA A 27 8.84 -0.20 18.48
CA ALA A 27 8.40 0.04 17.12
C ALA A 27 9.01 1.32 16.53
N TYR A 28 9.06 2.41 17.33
CA TYR A 28 9.71 3.65 16.91
C TYR A 28 11.20 3.41 16.57
N GLU A 29 11.93 2.70 17.43
CA GLU A 29 13.35 2.42 17.22
C GLU A 29 13.60 1.52 16.01
N VAL A 30 12.69 0.58 15.71
CA VAL A 30 12.77 -0.26 14.50
C VAL A 30 12.59 0.61 13.26
N LEU A 31 11.55 1.43 13.18
CA LEU A 31 11.29 2.30 12.04
C LEU A 31 12.43 3.31 11.82
N LYS A 32 12.93 3.90 12.91
CA LYS A 32 14.07 4.81 12.86
C LYS A 32 15.34 4.14 12.33
N ARG A 33 15.67 2.94 12.82
CA ARG A 33 16.85 2.18 12.37
C ARG A 33 16.75 1.76 10.91
N ASN A 34 15.53 1.50 10.43
CA ASN A 34 15.23 1.11 9.06
C ASN A 34 15.02 2.30 8.12
N THR A 35 15.15 3.53 8.61
CA THR A 35 15.14 4.71 7.75
C THR A 35 16.46 4.78 6.97
N VAL A 36 16.33 4.75 5.65
CA VAL A 36 17.44 4.79 4.69
C VAL A 36 17.43 6.14 3.99
N HIS A 37 18.61 6.75 3.90
CA HIS A 37 18.82 7.97 3.12
C HIS A 37 20.03 7.77 2.22
N GLU A 38 19.80 7.18 1.05
CA GLU A 38 20.83 6.91 0.05
C GLU A 38 20.61 7.81 -1.17
N LYS A 39 21.51 8.78 -1.36
CA LYS A 39 21.37 9.82 -2.40
C LYS A 39 21.38 9.30 -3.83
N SER A 40 22.02 8.16 -4.04
CA SER A 40 22.11 7.49 -5.35
C SER A 40 20.90 6.59 -5.63
N ALA A 41 20.00 6.42 -4.67
CA ALA A 41 18.82 5.58 -4.84
C ALA A 41 17.86 6.14 -5.90
N PRO A 42 17.13 5.28 -6.63
CA PRO A 42 16.22 5.71 -7.69
C PRO A 42 15.15 6.71 -7.26
N TRP A 43 14.70 6.62 -6.01
CA TRP A 43 13.69 7.54 -5.44
C TRP A 43 14.23 8.93 -5.08
N GLY A 44 15.55 9.18 -5.24
CA GLY A 44 16.17 10.48 -5.04
C GLY A 44 16.70 10.74 -3.63
N ASP A 45 17.15 11.97 -3.40
CA ASP A 45 17.77 12.42 -2.13
C ASP A 45 16.72 12.72 -1.05
N VAL A 46 15.92 11.68 -0.71
CA VAL A 46 14.92 11.74 0.37
C VAL A 46 15.00 10.50 1.25
N PRO A 47 14.74 10.62 2.55
CA PRO A 47 14.68 9.46 3.43
C PRO A 47 13.41 8.65 3.16
N VAL A 48 13.54 7.32 3.24
CA VAL A 48 12.44 6.36 3.16
C VAL A 48 12.64 5.27 4.20
N ILE A 49 11.63 4.44 4.45
CA ILE A 49 11.78 3.27 5.33
C ILE A 49 11.88 2.03 4.48
N SER A 50 12.96 1.26 4.69
CA SER A 50 13.18 -0.06 4.09
C SER A 50 12.87 -1.14 5.14
N PRO A 51 12.07 -2.17 4.82
CA PRO A 51 11.90 -3.32 5.72
C PRO A 51 13.18 -4.14 5.87
N TRP A 52 14.15 -3.92 5.00
CA TRP A 52 15.43 -4.63 4.97
C TRP A 52 16.61 -3.64 4.91
N SER A 53 17.54 -3.76 5.85
CA SER A 53 18.72 -2.88 5.97
C SER A 53 20.05 -3.52 5.53
N GLY A 54 19.97 -4.58 4.71
CA GLY A 54 21.15 -5.29 4.19
C GLY A 54 21.64 -4.80 2.82
N PRO A 55 22.58 -5.52 2.19
CA PRO A 55 23.16 -5.16 0.89
C PRO A 55 22.15 -5.03 -0.26
N CYS A 56 20.97 -5.65 -0.11
CA CYS A 56 19.85 -5.56 -1.07
C CYS A 56 18.74 -4.66 -0.52
N ALA A 57 19.12 -3.56 0.14
CA ALA A 57 18.14 -2.61 0.66
C ALA A 57 17.22 -2.11 -0.48
N GLY A 58 15.94 -2.03 -0.18
CA GLY A 58 14.91 -1.60 -1.12
C GLY A 58 13.66 -1.16 -0.38
N ILE A 59 12.70 -0.66 -1.13
CA ILE A 59 11.38 -0.33 -0.61
C ILE A 59 10.35 -1.23 -1.30
N TRP A 60 9.44 -1.81 -0.51
CA TRP A 60 8.33 -2.60 -0.99
C TRP A 60 7.05 -1.78 -0.94
N ASN A 61 6.19 -1.98 -1.92
CA ASN A 61 5.01 -1.15 -2.16
C ASN A 61 4.08 -1.08 -0.94
N TRP A 62 3.49 -2.19 -0.52
CA TRP A 62 2.52 -2.18 0.57
C TRP A 62 3.17 -1.95 1.93
N ASP A 63 4.43 -2.40 2.12
CA ASP A 63 5.23 -2.10 3.31
C ASP A 63 5.41 -0.60 3.49
N SER A 64 5.73 0.12 2.40
CA SER A 64 5.86 1.57 2.41
C SER A 64 4.56 2.28 2.79
N ALA A 65 3.41 1.74 2.39
CA ALA A 65 2.12 2.24 2.83
C ALA A 65 1.94 2.09 4.35
N PHE A 66 2.24 0.91 4.91
CA PHE A 66 2.15 0.68 6.37
C PHE A 66 3.20 1.49 7.14
N HIS A 67 4.40 1.63 6.62
CA HIS A 67 5.42 2.51 7.20
C HIS A 67 4.94 3.96 7.23
N ALA A 68 4.37 4.46 6.13
CA ALA A 68 3.84 5.82 6.06
C ALA A 68 2.71 6.04 7.08
N MET A 69 1.78 5.10 7.24
CA MET A 69 0.74 5.17 8.27
C MET A 69 1.33 5.30 9.67
N ALA A 70 2.35 4.49 9.97
CA ALA A 70 2.98 4.48 11.29
C ALA A 70 3.74 5.79 11.58
N VAL A 71 4.65 6.20 10.68
CA VAL A 71 5.50 7.36 10.90
C VAL A 71 4.76 8.68 10.76
N SER A 72 3.62 8.73 10.05
CA SER A 72 2.79 9.95 9.93
C SER A 72 2.38 10.55 11.28
N ARG A 73 2.44 9.76 12.33
CA ARG A 73 2.09 10.19 13.69
C ARG A 73 3.11 11.15 14.29
N TYR A 74 4.36 11.13 13.82
CA TYR A 74 5.44 11.99 14.32
C TYR A 74 6.27 12.65 13.22
N ASP A 75 6.28 12.10 11.99
CA ASP A 75 7.00 12.66 10.85
C ASP A 75 6.19 12.51 9.55
N THR A 76 5.40 13.52 9.21
CA THR A 76 4.60 13.53 7.98
C THR A 76 5.45 13.68 6.72
N ALA A 77 6.64 14.30 6.81
CA ALA A 77 7.54 14.44 5.67
C ALA A 77 8.11 13.06 5.27
N LEU A 78 8.60 12.28 6.23
CA LEU A 78 9.06 10.91 5.99
C LEU A 78 7.91 10.01 5.48
N ALA A 79 6.70 10.15 6.05
CA ALA A 79 5.53 9.41 5.58
C ALA A 79 5.22 9.69 4.10
N LYS A 80 5.23 10.96 3.70
CA LYS A 80 5.04 11.36 2.29
C LYS A 80 6.15 10.84 1.39
N SER A 81 7.41 10.89 1.83
CA SER A 81 8.54 10.32 1.08
C SER A 81 8.36 8.84 0.79
N CYS A 82 7.87 8.06 1.76
CA CYS A 82 7.60 6.63 1.56
C CYS A 82 6.52 6.39 0.48
N ILE A 83 5.50 7.26 0.40
CA ILE A 83 4.44 7.16 -0.61
C ILE A 83 4.92 7.70 -1.97
N ASP A 84 5.53 8.89 -1.99
CA ASP A 84 6.02 9.54 -3.22
C ASP A 84 7.05 8.67 -3.94
N ALA A 85 7.85 7.87 -3.22
CA ALA A 85 8.79 6.93 -3.79
C ALA A 85 8.11 5.90 -4.72
N PHE A 86 6.86 5.50 -4.48
CA PHE A 86 6.11 4.63 -5.40
C PHE A 86 5.29 5.38 -6.43
N ILE A 87 4.69 6.51 -6.05
CA ILE A 87 3.90 7.32 -6.97
C ILE A 87 4.72 7.75 -8.19
N ASN A 88 5.98 8.08 -7.97
CA ASN A 88 6.90 8.50 -9.04
C ASN A 88 7.34 7.35 -9.96
N PHE A 89 7.20 6.10 -9.53
CA PHE A 89 7.56 4.90 -10.31
C PHE A 89 6.36 4.16 -10.89
N GLN A 90 5.20 4.80 -10.96
CA GLN A 90 4.04 4.21 -11.62
C GLN A 90 4.35 3.88 -13.07
N LEU A 91 4.10 2.63 -13.47
CA LEU A 91 4.30 2.16 -14.83
C LEU A 91 3.30 2.79 -15.81
N PRO A 92 3.61 2.77 -17.12
CA PRO A 92 2.67 3.24 -18.16
C PRO A 92 1.31 2.57 -18.10
N THR A 93 1.24 1.31 -17.66
CA THR A 93 0.00 0.54 -17.46
C THR A 93 -0.86 1.05 -16.30
N GLY A 94 -0.31 1.86 -15.40
CA GLY A 94 -0.97 2.29 -14.16
C GLY A 94 -0.60 1.44 -12.94
N MET A 95 0.09 0.31 -13.12
CA MET A 95 0.59 -0.50 -12.01
C MET A 95 1.68 0.23 -11.23
N PHE A 96 1.75 0.01 -9.92
CA PHE A 96 2.93 0.31 -9.12
C PHE A 96 3.79 -0.94 -9.01
N PRO A 97 5.14 -0.83 -9.11
CA PRO A 97 6.02 -1.98 -8.96
C PRO A 97 5.91 -2.61 -7.57
N ASP A 98 6.32 -3.87 -7.46
CA ASP A 98 6.43 -4.58 -6.20
C ASP A 98 7.51 -3.96 -5.30
N VAL A 99 8.74 -3.88 -5.81
CA VAL A 99 9.90 -3.38 -5.06
C VAL A 99 10.80 -2.53 -5.94
N ILE A 100 11.41 -1.53 -5.31
CA ILE A 100 12.45 -0.68 -5.92
C ILE A 100 13.70 -0.82 -5.04
N TYR A 101 14.77 -1.35 -5.60
CA TYR A 101 16.03 -1.53 -4.89
C TYR A 101 16.93 -0.30 -4.99
N VAL A 102 17.82 -0.14 -4.00
CA VAL A 102 18.79 0.98 -3.92
C VAL A 102 19.71 1.02 -5.15
N ASP A 103 20.07 -0.13 -5.70
CA ASP A 103 20.93 -0.26 -6.90
C ASP A 103 20.23 0.04 -8.23
N GLY A 104 18.96 0.39 -8.21
CA GLY A 104 18.17 0.76 -9.38
C GLY A 104 17.39 -0.39 -10.00
N ILE A 105 17.47 -1.59 -9.47
CA ILE A 105 16.63 -2.70 -9.92
C ILE A 105 15.18 -2.44 -9.47
N ILE A 106 14.23 -2.58 -10.40
CA ILE A 106 12.81 -2.41 -10.17
C ILE A 106 12.10 -3.71 -10.55
N CYS A 107 11.40 -4.32 -9.58
CA CYS A 107 10.53 -5.47 -9.85
C CYS A 107 9.15 -4.98 -10.27
N ASP A 108 8.89 -4.99 -11.56
CA ASP A 108 7.69 -4.45 -12.20
C ASP A 108 6.81 -5.51 -12.88
N ASN A 109 7.10 -6.79 -12.66
CA ASN A 109 6.32 -7.90 -13.22
C ASN A 109 4.95 -8.08 -12.56
N TYR A 110 4.81 -7.64 -11.32
CA TYR A 110 3.58 -7.67 -10.50
C TYR A 110 3.64 -6.52 -9.50
N GLY A 111 2.49 -6.21 -8.92
CA GLY A 111 2.36 -5.19 -7.88
C GLY A 111 2.35 -5.78 -6.48
N LYS A 112 1.62 -5.09 -5.59
CA LYS A 112 1.29 -5.50 -4.22
C LYS A 112 -0.15 -5.13 -3.91
N PRO A 113 -0.73 -5.62 -2.82
CA PRO A 113 -2.07 -5.21 -2.40
C PRO A 113 -2.24 -3.69 -2.41
N PRO A 114 -3.34 -3.16 -2.98
CA PRO A 114 -3.49 -1.74 -3.29
C PRO A 114 -3.89 -0.89 -2.07
N VAL A 115 -3.02 -0.81 -1.07
CA VAL A 115 -3.26 -0.12 0.21
C VAL A 115 -2.73 1.32 0.27
N LEU A 116 -1.99 1.77 -0.76
CA LEU A 116 -1.43 3.12 -0.83
C LEU A 116 -2.49 4.24 -0.70
N PRO A 117 -3.67 4.18 -1.35
CA PRO A 117 -4.68 5.23 -1.20
C PRO A 117 -5.18 5.37 0.24
N TRP A 118 -5.40 4.27 0.94
CA TRP A 118 -5.77 4.28 2.35
C TRP A 118 -4.68 4.93 3.22
N ALA A 119 -3.42 4.53 3.01
CA ALA A 119 -2.27 5.14 3.70
C ALA A 119 -2.19 6.65 3.44
N THR A 120 -2.40 7.07 2.20
CA THR A 120 -2.39 8.48 1.81
C THR A 120 -3.43 9.29 2.56
N MET A 121 -4.65 8.78 2.73
CA MET A 121 -5.68 9.46 3.51
C MET A 121 -5.30 9.61 4.98
N ILE A 122 -4.70 8.57 5.58
CA ILE A 122 -4.19 8.65 6.96
C ILE A 122 -3.10 9.72 7.10
N VAL A 123 -2.18 9.81 6.12
CA VAL A 123 -1.13 10.85 6.11
C VAL A 123 -1.74 12.22 5.90
N TYR A 124 -2.65 12.38 4.92
CA TYR A 124 -3.34 13.64 4.65
C TYR A 124 -4.04 14.22 5.89
N HIS A 125 -4.71 13.39 6.67
CA HIS A 125 -5.39 13.85 7.89
C HIS A 125 -4.44 14.33 9.00
N ARG A 126 -3.13 14.21 8.83
CA ARG A 126 -2.14 14.76 9.77
C ARG A 126 -1.81 16.22 9.51
N ASP A 127 -1.77 16.65 8.26
CA ASP A 127 -1.30 18.00 7.91
C ASP A 127 -2.14 18.72 6.84
N GLY A 128 -3.08 18.03 6.21
CA GLY A 128 -4.01 18.61 5.25
C GLY A 128 -3.37 19.06 3.92
N ASP A 129 -2.24 18.46 3.52
CA ASP A 129 -1.52 18.83 2.30
C ASP A 129 -2.31 18.40 1.04
N ARG A 130 -3.06 19.36 0.48
CA ARG A 130 -3.90 19.13 -0.71
C ARG A 130 -3.07 18.90 -1.98
N ASP A 131 -1.88 19.46 -2.08
CA ASP A 131 -1.03 19.28 -3.27
C ASP A 131 -0.46 17.87 -3.29
N PHE A 132 -0.04 17.33 -2.15
CA PHE A 132 0.32 15.93 -2.00
C PHE A 132 -0.86 15.02 -2.34
N LEU A 133 -2.04 15.28 -1.78
CA LEU A 133 -3.23 14.50 -2.04
C LEU A 133 -3.60 14.50 -3.53
N ARG A 134 -3.52 15.64 -4.22
CA ARG A 134 -3.81 15.77 -5.66
C ARG A 134 -2.88 14.89 -6.49
N ARG A 135 -1.56 14.98 -6.24
CA ARG A 135 -0.59 14.14 -6.96
C ARG A 135 -0.88 12.66 -6.78
N CYS A 136 -1.22 12.24 -5.57
CA CYS A 136 -1.58 10.87 -5.26
C CYS A 136 -2.87 10.43 -5.96
N TYR A 137 -3.92 11.26 -5.91
CA TYR A 137 -5.23 10.96 -6.48
C TYR A 137 -5.14 10.64 -7.97
N ASP A 138 -4.44 11.47 -8.76
CA ASP A 138 -4.30 11.28 -10.20
C ASP A 138 -3.59 9.96 -10.54
N ARG A 139 -2.60 9.56 -9.74
CA ARG A 139 -1.89 8.29 -9.90
C ARG A 139 -2.75 7.09 -9.49
N TYR A 140 -3.50 7.23 -8.41
CA TYR A 140 -4.39 6.16 -7.96
C TYR A 140 -5.57 5.94 -8.90
N ALA A 141 -6.10 6.97 -9.53
CA ALA A 141 -7.13 6.81 -10.57
C ALA A 141 -6.64 5.91 -11.71
N ARG A 142 -5.39 6.08 -12.15
CA ARG A 142 -4.75 5.19 -13.14
C ARG A 142 -4.50 3.79 -12.60
N ASN A 143 -4.14 3.67 -11.33
CA ASN A 143 -3.94 2.37 -10.69
C ASN A 143 -5.26 1.61 -10.53
N ALA A 144 -6.37 2.28 -10.22
CA ALA A 144 -7.69 1.67 -10.21
C ALA A 144 -8.05 1.07 -11.58
N ALA A 145 -7.83 1.84 -12.66
CA ALA A 145 -8.05 1.35 -14.02
C ALA A 145 -7.20 0.10 -14.33
N PHE A 146 -5.92 0.10 -13.92
CA PHE A 146 -5.07 -1.09 -14.07
C PHE A 146 -5.67 -2.33 -13.40
N TRP A 147 -6.10 -2.21 -12.13
CA TRP A 147 -6.72 -3.34 -11.40
C TRP A 147 -8.01 -3.81 -12.09
N GLU A 148 -8.87 -2.88 -12.52
CA GLU A 148 -10.13 -3.18 -13.18
C GLU A 148 -9.96 -3.87 -14.53
N GLU A 149 -8.97 -3.47 -15.30
CA GLU A 149 -8.71 -3.99 -16.66
C GLU A 149 -7.91 -5.30 -16.65
N ASN A 150 -7.03 -5.50 -15.67
CA ASN A 150 -6.05 -6.59 -15.71
C ASN A 150 -6.20 -7.61 -14.59
N ARG A 151 -6.98 -7.35 -13.56
CA ARG A 151 -7.06 -8.15 -12.33
C ARG A 151 -8.50 -8.39 -11.87
N ARG A 152 -9.47 -8.30 -12.78
CA ARG A 152 -10.89 -8.45 -12.47
C ARG A 152 -11.55 -9.49 -13.35
N ASP A 153 -12.30 -10.41 -12.73
CA ASP A 153 -13.15 -11.39 -13.39
C ASP A 153 -14.49 -11.48 -12.66
N ARG A 154 -15.60 -11.50 -13.40
CA ARG A 154 -16.97 -11.60 -12.89
C ARG A 154 -17.28 -10.61 -11.74
N GLY A 155 -16.63 -9.45 -11.74
CA GLY A 155 -16.84 -8.41 -10.74
C GLY A 155 -15.92 -8.48 -9.52
N LEU A 156 -15.14 -9.55 -9.35
CA LEU A 156 -14.20 -9.75 -8.27
C LEU A 156 -12.75 -9.67 -8.74
N PHE A 157 -11.84 -9.37 -7.82
CA PHE A 157 -10.43 -9.20 -8.11
C PHE A 157 -9.62 -10.45 -7.73
N PHE A 158 -8.56 -10.69 -8.49
CA PHE A 158 -7.60 -11.78 -8.30
C PHE A 158 -6.17 -11.27 -8.39
N TYR A 159 -5.23 -11.95 -7.72
CA TYR A 159 -3.80 -11.72 -7.91
C TYR A 159 -3.31 -12.40 -9.18
N SER A 160 -2.37 -11.78 -9.88
CA SER A 160 -2.05 -12.19 -11.23
C SER A 160 -1.15 -13.40 -11.36
N ALA A 161 -1.56 -14.30 -12.28
CA ALA A 161 -0.65 -15.18 -12.97
C ALA A 161 -0.61 -14.95 -14.48
N GLN A 162 -1.45 -14.08 -15.01
CA GLN A 162 -1.77 -14.08 -16.45
C GLN A 162 -0.80 -13.30 -17.35
N GLN A 163 0.05 -12.45 -16.81
CA GLN A 163 0.91 -11.61 -17.65
C GLN A 163 2.21 -12.28 -18.10
N HIS A 164 2.53 -13.45 -17.57
CA HIS A 164 3.74 -14.17 -17.93
C HIS A 164 3.39 -15.65 -18.18
N PRO A 165 3.43 -16.10 -19.44
CA PRO A 165 3.14 -17.50 -19.81
C PRO A 165 4.28 -18.47 -19.48
N GLU A 166 5.27 -18.07 -18.69
CA GLU A 166 6.46 -18.87 -18.35
C GLU A 166 6.27 -19.71 -17.08
N ALA A 167 7.14 -20.70 -16.87
CA ALA A 167 7.04 -21.68 -15.78
C ALA A 167 7.05 -21.09 -14.36
N GLU A 168 7.49 -19.85 -14.19
CA GLU A 168 7.52 -19.14 -12.90
C GLU A 168 6.23 -18.38 -12.55
N ASN A 169 5.25 -18.41 -13.43
CA ASN A 169 3.99 -17.66 -13.27
C ASN A 169 3.22 -18.01 -12.00
N TYR A 170 3.33 -19.25 -11.52
CA TYR A 170 2.64 -19.68 -10.30
C TYR A 170 3.16 -18.97 -9.03
N LEU A 171 4.33 -18.34 -9.09
CA LEU A 171 4.89 -17.56 -7.98
C LEU A 171 4.37 -16.13 -7.92
N HIS A 172 4.00 -15.54 -9.06
CA HIS A 172 3.61 -14.13 -9.13
C HIS A 172 2.39 -13.79 -8.25
N PRO A 173 1.30 -14.58 -8.23
CA PRO A 173 0.18 -14.32 -7.31
C PRO A 173 0.57 -14.39 -5.84
N ARG A 174 1.49 -15.28 -5.47
CA ARG A 174 2.03 -15.35 -4.11
C ARG A 174 2.71 -14.02 -3.75
N TRP A 175 3.61 -13.56 -4.60
CA TRP A 175 4.38 -12.34 -4.38
C TRP A 175 3.52 -11.08 -4.52
N GLU A 176 2.61 -11.01 -5.52
CA GLU A 176 1.67 -9.90 -5.65
C GLU A 176 0.75 -9.80 -4.44
N SER A 177 0.36 -10.91 -3.83
CA SER A 177 -0.48 -10.92 -2.62
C SER A 177 0.25 -10.47 -1.36
N GLY A 178 1.58 -10.56 -1.32
CA GLY A 178 2.37 -10.41 -0.10
C GLY A 178 2.23 -11.57 0.89
N TRP A 179 1.46 -12.61 0.54
CA TRP A 179 1.27 -13.83 1.34
C TRP A 179 2.09 -14.98 0.78
N ASP A 180 3.38 -14.73 0.59
CA ASP A 180 4.33 -15.53 -0.18
C ASP A 180 4.31 -17.02 0.16
N ASN A 181 4.20 -17.37 1.45
CA ASN A 181 4.23 -18.73 1.96
C ASN A 181 2.88 -19.19 2.53
N SER A 182 1.77 -18.56 2.11
CA SER A 182 0.43 -18.98 2.57
C SER A 182 0.03 -20.32 2.00
N PRO A 183 -0.52 -21.24 2.82
CA PRO A 183 -1.08 -22.50 2.35
C PRO A 183 -2.16 -22.38 1.28
N ARG A 184 -2.81 -21.22 1.17
CA ARG A 184 -3.84 -20.97 0.14
C ARG A 184 -3.32 -21.20 -1.28
N TRP A 185 -2.00 -21.09 -1.49
CA TRP A 185 -1.37 -21.25 -2.79
C TRP A 185 -0.93 -22.69 -3.11
N ASP A 186 -1.04 -23.61 -2.16
CA ASP A 186 -0.52 -24.96 -2.31
C ASP A 186 -1.56 -25.92 -2.93
N GLU A 187 -2.86 -25.64 -2.73
CA GLU A 187 -3.95 -26.55 -3.12
C GLU A 187 -4.77 -26.08 -4.32
N PHE A 188 -4.68 -24.80 -4.71
CA PHE A 188 -5.53 -24.24 -5.75
C PHE A 188 -4.72 -23.70 -6.93
N PRO A 189 -5.24 -23.85 -8.17
CA PRO A 189 -4.73 -23.10 -9.31
C PRO A 189 -4.85 -21.60 -9.03
N ILE A 190 -3.75 -20.93 -9.04
CA ILE A 190 -3.59 -19.57 -8.58
C ILE A 190 -4.40 -18.55 -9.41
N ILE A 191 -4.65 -18.87 -10.67
CA ILE A 191 -5.41 -18.06 -11.62
C ILE A 191 -6.93 -18.06 -11.39
N ASP A 192 -7.43 -18.99 -10.58
CA ASP A 192 -8.87 -19.18 -10.39
C ASP A 192 -9.35 -18.74 -9.00
N LEU A 193 -8.46 -18.09 -8.21
CA LEU A 193 -8.76 -17.69 -6.85
C LEU A 193 -9.09 -16.22 -6.74
N TRP A 194 -10.34 -15.89 -6.44
CA TRP A 194 -10.72 -14.57 -5.95
C TRP A 194 -10.30 -14.39 -4.50
N ALA A 195 -9.29 -13.59 -4.26
CA ALA A 195 -8.73 -13.40 -2.93
C ALA A 195 -9.58 -12.42 -2.12
N ILE A 196 -10.12 -12.87 -0.98
CA ILE A 196 -10.98 -12.06 -0.11
C ILE A 196 -10.26 -10.79 0.38
N ASP A 197 -8.98 -10.91 0.75
CA ASP A 197 -8.15 -9.79 1.19
C ASP A 197 -8.01 -8.73 0.10
N LEU A 198 -7.71 -9.12 -1.15
CA LEU A 198 -7.62 -8.19 -2.27
C LEU A 198 -8.94 -7.44 -2.52
N ASN A 199 -10.05 -8.17 -2.51
CA ASN A 199 -11.36 -7.56 -2.72
C ASN A 199 -11.71 -6.58 -1.61
N CYS A 200 -11.40 -6.90 -0.35
CA CYS A 200 -11.53 -5.97 0.77
C CYS A 200 -10.61 -4.74 0.61
N TYR A 201 -9.36 -4.93 0.19
CA TYR A 201 -8.45 -3.80 -0.08
C TYR A 201 -8.97 -2.91 -1.22
N MET A 202 -9.58 -3.47 -2.24
CA MET A 202 -10.18 -2.68 -3.33
C MET A 202 -11.41 -1.87 -2.85
N VAL A 203 -12.23 -2.41 -1.94
CA VAL A 203 -13.30 -1.60 -1.31
C VAL A 203 -12.70 -0.45 -0.51
N MET A 204 -11.64 -0.69 0.27
CA MET A 204 -10.93 0.36 1.00
C MET A 204 -10.30 1.39 0.06
N PHE A 205 -9.72 0.94 -1.05
CA PHE A 205 -9.19 1.79 -2.12
C PHE A 205 -10.25 2.75 -2.64
N TYR A 206 -11.39 2.23 -3.08
CA TYR A 206 -12.47 3.05 -3.63
C TYR A 206 -13.03 4.04 -2.60
N ARG A 207 -13.17 3.64 -1.33
CA ARG A 207 -13.58 4.56 -0.26
C ARG A 207 -12.56 5.68 -0.02
N ALA A 208 -11.26 5.36 -0.04
CA ALA A 208 -10.20 6.37 0.07
C ALA A 208 -10.21 7.33 -1.12
N MET A 209 -10.47 6.82 -2.33
CA MET A 209 -10.63 7.66 -3.53
C MET A 209 -11.85 8.56 -3.47
N ALA A 210 -12.98 8.06 -2.94
CA ALA A 210 -14.19 8.88 -2.75
C ALA A 210 -13.95 10.04 -1.77
N GLU A 211 -13.28 9.77 -0.66
CA GLU A 211 -12.92 10.78 0.33
C GLU A 211 -11.94 11.82 -0.26
N ALA A 212 -10.91 11.34 -0.97
CA ALA A 212 -9.96 12.23 -1.65
C ALA A 212 -10.64 13.09 -2.71
N ALA A 213 -11.56 12.52 -3.51
CA ALA A 213 -12.35 13.24 -4.50
C ALA A 213 -13.17 14.37 -3.86
N GLU A 214 -13.88 14.08 -2.76
CA GLU A 214 -14.65 15.10 -2.02
C GLU A 214 -13.78 16.25 -1.54
N ILE A 215 -12.63 15.95 -0.94
CA ILE A 215 -11.67 16.96 -0.48
C ILE A 215 -11.15 17.79 -1.66
N LEU A 216 -10.88 17.17 -2.78
CA LEU A 216 -10.30 17.82 -3.96
C LEU A 216 -11.32 18.54 -4.84
N GLY A 217 -12.62 18.33 -4.59
CA GLY A 217 -13.71 18.89 -5.39
C GLY A 217 -13.98 18.12 -6.70
N GLU A 218 -13.61 16.83 -6.71
CA GLU A 218 -13.86 15.89 -7.80
C GLU A 218 -15.17 15.12 -7.57
N GLU A 219 -15.62 14.39 -8.61
CA GLU A 219 -16.80 13.53 -8.52
C GLU A 219 -16.50 12.28 -7.68
N LYS A 220 -17.15 12.18 -6.51
CA LYS A 220 -16.97 11.04 -5.58
C LYS A 220 -17.92 9.88 -5.84
N GLY A 221 -19.07 10.13 -6.52
CA GLY A 221 -20.14 9.15 -6.70
C GLY A 221 -19.64 7.88 -7.37
N VAL A 222 -18.86 8.02 -8.43
CA VAL A 222 -18.29 6.87 -9.16
C VAL A 222 -17.47 5.93 -8.26
N TRP A 223 -16.75 6.46 -7.29
CA TRP A 223 -15.95 5.66 -6.34
C TRP A 223 -16.81 4.98 -5.29
N LEU A 224 -17.86 5.69 -4.82
CA LEU A 224 -18.82 5.11 -3.86
C LEU A 224 -19.61 3.97 -4.49
N ASP A 225 -20.06 4.13 -5.72
CA ASP A 225 -20.79 3.10 -6.47
C ASP A 225 -19.92 1.86 -6.69
N LYS A 226 -18.64 2.03 -7.06
CA LYS A 226 -17.68 0.94 -7.20
C LYS A 226 -17.45 0.22 -5.86
N ALA A 227 -17.31 0.96 -4.77
CA ALA A 227 -17.12 0.38 -3.43
C ALA A 227 -18.35 -0.43 -2.99
N ALA A 228 -19.55 0.10 -3.21
CA ALA A 228 -20.81 -0.56 -2.86
C ALA A 228 -21.03 -1.85 -3.67
N ALA A 229 -20.89 -1.75 -5.01
CA ALA A 229 -21.05 -2.90 -5.89
C ALA A 229 -20.05 -4.04 -5.59
N LEU A 230 -18.79 -3.68 -5.27
CA LEU A 230 -17.80 -4.70 -4.91
C LEU A 230 -18.10 -5.32 -3.53
N ALA A 231 -18.54 -4.53 -2.54
CA ALA A 231 -18.90 -5.05 -1.23
C ALA A 231 -20.07 -6.05 -1.32
N GLU A 232 -21.09 -5.75 -2.14
CA GLU A 232 -22.19 -6.66 -2.42
C GLU A 232 -21.70 -7.98 -3.04
N ARG A 233 -20.79 -7.91 -4.03
CA ARG A 233 -20.21 -9.12 -4.65
C ARG A 233 -19.38 -9.95 -3.67
N ILE A 234 -18.67 -9.32 -2.74
CA ILE A 234 -17.92 -10.04 -1.69
C ILE A 234 -18.90 -10.83 -0.79
N GLU A 235 -20.01 -10.22 -0.37
CA GLU A 235 -21.00 -10.88 0.46
C GLU A 235 -21.70 -12.03 -0.27
N GLU A 236 -22.02 -11.85 -1.56
CA GLU A 236 -22.68 -12.88 -2.36
C GLU A 236 -21.81 -14.09 -2.68
N GLU A 237 -20.52 -13.89 -2.98
CA GLU A 237 -19.68 -14.92 -3.57
C GLU A 237 -18.56 -15.43 -2.66
N LEU A 238 -18.12 -14.62 -1.68
CA LEU A 238 -16.95 -14.92 -0.85
C LEU A 238 -17.28 -15.09 0.64
N PHE A 239 -18.51 -14.79 1.04
CA PHE A 239 -18.95 -14.96 2.43
C PHE A 239 -19.76 -16.27 2.56
N ASP A 240 -19.33 -17.12 3.48
CA ASP A 240 -20.08 -18.33 3.87
C ASP A 240 -20.84 -18.03 5.17
N PRO A 241 -22.18 -18.01 5.16
CA PRO A 241 -22.99 -17.74 6.34
C PRO A 241 -23.15 -18.93 7.29
N ALA A 242 -22.56 -20.10 7.00
CA ALA A 242 -22.73 -21.36 7.76
C ALA A 242 -21.88 -21.41 9.04
#